data_ac47a0bc57d3083a0fb20247ffc612d9
#
_entry.id   ac47a0bc57d3083a0fb20247ffc612d9
#
_cell.length_a   1.000
_cell.length_b   1.000
_cell.length_c   1.000
_cell.angle_alpha   90.00
_cell.angle_beta   90.00
_cell.angle_gamma   90.00
#
_symmetry.space_group_name_H-M   'P 1'
#
loop_
_entity.id
_entity.type
_entity.pdbx_description
1 polymer ?
#
loop_
_entity_poly.entity_id
_entity_poly.type
_entity_poly.pdbx_seq_one_letter_code
_entity_poly.pdbx_strand_id
1 'polypeptide(L)'
;EMCIRDRSYNQGTFMAAALELYNATGEDEYLRNAVAFGSYQVNKKMDSNYPVFSGEGNSGDNLLFRGIFVRYFLDMVKQPTNSLYPEKTKNKFIAALRSCSDVLWTLAHPEGYYVWEYDWAKAPTFGNRDNREDRLTISLNAEVPGATMIEIRARYEDWVQGKATEKANWVGPDFGKKAEE
;
A
#
# COMPACT_ATOMS: atom_id res chain seq x y z
N GLU A 1 -18.98 -13.12 -11.78
CA GLU A 1 -17.65 -13.76 -11.74
C GLU A 1 -16.61 -12.67 -11.60
N MET A 2 -15.98 -12.58 -10.42
CA MET A 2 -14.89 -11.63 -10.21
C MET A 2 -13.65 -12.20 -10.91
N CYS A 3 -13.23 -11.52 -11.97
CA CYS A 3 -12.06 -11.97 -12.73
C CYS A 3 -10.81 -11.85 -11.85
N ILE A 4 -9.97 -12.87 -11.84
CA ILE A 4 -8.69 -12.89 -11.09
C ILE A 4 -7.80 -11.69 -11.45
N ARG A 5 -7.97 -11.13 -12.66
CA ARG A 5 -7.27 -9.93 -13.13
C ARG A 5 -7.64 -8.66 -12.37
N ASP A 6 -8.80 -8.62 -11.70
CA ASP A 6 -9.31 -7.43 -11.02
C ASP A 6 -8.79 -7.28 -9.60
N ARG A 7 -8.06 -8.27 -9.09
CA ARG A 7 -7.47 -8.23 -7.76
C ARG A 7 -6.30 -7.25 -7.69
N SER A 8 -6.26 -6.46 -6.63
CA SER A 8 -5.25 -5.39 -6.48
C SER A 8 -3.83 -5.94 -6.46
N TYR A 9 -3.58 -7.10 -5.83
CA TYR A 9 -2.24 -7.70 -5.82
C TYR A 9 -1.75 -8.04 -7.24
N ASN A 10 -2.62 -8.53 -8.13
CA ASN A 10 -2.28 -8.79 -9.52
C ASN A 10 -2.00 -7.48 -10.28
N GLN A 11 -2.82 -6.46 -10.07
CA GLN A 11 -2.58 -5.15 -10.65
C GLN A 11 -1.24 -4.57 -10.21
N GLY A 12 -0.91 -4.71 -8.91
CA GLY A 12 0.38 -4.28 -8.35
C GLY A 12 1.56 -5.01 -8.96
N THR A 13 1.51 -6.34 -9.01
CA THR A 13 2.62 -7.15 -9.54
C THR A 13 2.81 -6.95 -11.05
N PHE A 14 1.72 -6.86 -11.82
CA PHE A 14 1.82 -6.57 -13.25
C PHE A 14 2.32 -5.15 -13.53
N MET A 15 1.88 -4.16 -12.75
CA MET A 15 2.38 -2.80 -12.83
C MET A 15 3.88 -2.74 -12.57
N ALA A 16 4.35 -3.41 -11.51
CA ALA A 16 5.77 -3.47 -11.17
C ALA A 16 6.59 -4.16 -12.27
N ALA A 17 6.15 -5.34 -12.72
CA ALA A 17 6.84 -6.07 -13.78
C ALA A 17 6.93 -5.25 -15.09
N ALA A 18 5.85 -4.58 -15.47
CA ALA A 18 5.84 -3.71 -16.63
C ALA A 18 6.77 -2.51 -16.45
N LEU A 19 6.81 -1.90 -15.26
CA LEU A 19 7.71 -0.78 -14.97
C LEU A 19 9.19 -1.20 -15.03
N GLU A 20 9.53 -2.36 -14.46
CA GLU A 20 10.90 -2.91 -14.52
C GLU A 20 11.32 -3.25 -15.97
N LEU A 21 10.42 -3.82 -16.76
CA LEU A 21 10.66 -4.07 -18.17
C LEU A 21 10.90 -2.75 -18.94
N TYR A 22 10.11 -1.72 -18.68
CA TYR A 22 10.34 -0.40 -19.27
C TYR A 22 11.70 0.16 -18.87
N ASN A 23 12.07 0.09 -17.60
CA ASN A 23 13.36 0.59 -17.12
C ASN A 23 14.55 -0.17 -17.75
N ALA A 24 14.36 -1.46 -18.04
CA ALA A 24 15.38 -2.29 -18.65
C ALA A 24 15.50 -2.16 -20.17
N THR A 25 14.39 -1.96 -20.86
CA THR A 25 14.33 -2.03 -22.34
C THR A 25 14.08 -0.68 -23.02
N GLY A 26 13.45 0.26 -22.31
CA GLY A 26 12.97 1.53 -22.88
C GLY A 26 11.74 1.39 -23.76
N GLU A 27 11.13 0.20 -23.86
CA GLU A 27 9.98 -0.03 -24.72
C GLU A 27 8.70 0.61 -24.15
N ASP A 28 8.12 1.52 -24.90
CA ASP A 28 6.94 2.33 -24.55
C ASP A 28 5.72 1.51 -24.13
N GLU A 29 5.55 0.33 -24.68
CA GLU A 29 4.41 -0.54 -24.36
C GLU A 29 4.37 -0.91 -22.90
N TYR A 30 5.52 -1.19 -22.30
CA TYR A 30 5.59 -1.55 -20.89
C TYR A 30 5.19 -0.37 -19.97
N LEU A 31 5.60 0.85 -20.29
CA LEU A 31 5.17 2.01 -19.51
C LEU A 31 3.67 2.27 -19.66
N ARG A 32 3.11 2.13 -20.87
CA ARG A 32 1.64 2.24 -21.08
C ARG A 32 0.89 1.22 -20.23
N ASN A 33 1.37 -0.01 -20.19
CA ASN A 33 0.78 -1.07 -19.37
C ASN A 33 0.87 -0.75 -17.87
N ALA A 34 2.03 -0.31 -17.36
CA ALA A 34 2.19 0.08 -15.97
C ALA A 34 1.23 1.21 -15.57
N VAL A 35 1.13 2.26 -16.41
CA VAL A 35 0.19 3.38 -16.23
C VAL A 35 -1.26 2.91 -16.25
N ALA A 36 -1.61 1.98 -17.13
CA ALA A 36 -2.97 1.44 -17.22
C ALA A 36 -3.37 0.68 -15.95
N PHE A 37 -2.49 -0.18 -15.41
CA PHE A 37 -2.74 -0.91 -14.16
C PHE A 37 -2.92 0.04 -12.97
N GLY A 38 -2.02 1.01 -12.79
CA GLY A 38 -2.15 2.03 -11.74
C GLY A 38 -3.42 2.86 -11.89
N SER A 39 -3.74 3.28 -13.11
CA SER A 39 -4.94 4.06 -13.42
C SER A 39 -6.23 3.28 -13.15
N TYR A 40 -6.24 1.98 -13.40
CA TYR A 40 -7.40 1.14 -13.08
C TYR A 40 -7.68 1.15 -11.57
N GLN A 41 -6.67 0.95 -10.74
CA GLN A 41 -6.84 0.97 -9.28
C GLN A 41 -7.31 2.34 -8.78
N VAL A 42 -6.69 3.42 -9.23
CA VAL A 42 -7.04 4.78 -8.79
C VAL A 42 -8.41 5.22 -9.31
N ASN A 43 -8.81 4.81 -10.52
CA ASN A 43 -10.07 5.27 -11.11
C ASN A 43 -11.27 4.39 -10.81
N LYS A 44 -11.06 3.11 -10.51
CA LYS A 44 -12.13 2.10 -10.42
C LYS A 44 -12.23 1.38 -9.09
N LYS A 45 -11.16 1.43 -8.30
CA LYS A 45 -11.05 0.67 -7.05
C LYS A 45 -10.87 1.55 -5.81
N MET A 46 -10.89 2.88 -5.96
CA MET A 46 -11.04 3.74 -4.80
C MET A 46 -12.50 3.80 -4.36
N ASP A 47 -12.71 3.84 -3.05
CA ASP A 47 -14.04 3.98 -2.47
C ASP A 47 -14.69 5.31 -2.90
N SER A 48 -16.00 5.30 -3.13
CA SER A 48 -16.72 6.48 -3.61
C SER A 48 -16.94 7.54 -2.54
N ASN A 49 -16.96 7.14 -1.27
CA ASN A 49 -17.24 8.02 -0.13
C ASN A 49 -15.98 8.43 0.61
N TYR A 50 -14.95 7.59 0.58
CA TYR A 50 -13.67 7.84 1.24
C TYR A 50 -12.53 7.63 0.24
N PRO A 51 -11.52 8.50 0.23
CA PRO A 51 -10.42 8.41 -0.72
C PRO A 51 -9.40 7.32 -0.32
N VAL A 52 -9.87 6.09 -0.18
CA VAL A 52 -9.09 4.89 0.13
C VAL A 52 -9.29 3.81 -0.91
N PHE A 53 -8.31 2.92 -1.08
CA PHE A 53 -8.49 1.76 -1.94
C PHE A 53 -9.48 0.78 -1.32
N SER A 54 -10.53 0.43 -2.07
CA SER A 54 -11.57 -0.49 -1.63
C SER A 54 -11.02 -1.87 -1.27
N GLY A 55 -11.65 -2.49 -0.27
CA GLY A 55 -11.35 -3.87 0.10
C GLY A 55 -11.85 -4.88 -0.93
N GLU A 56 -11.24 -6.05 -0.94
CA GLU A 56 -11.57 -7.15 -1.87
C GLU A 56 -12.11 -8.38 -1.16
N GLY A 57 -12.44 -8.24 0.10
CA GLY A 57 -12.98 -9.26 0.99
C GLY A 57 -12.66 -8.93 2.43
N ASN A 58 -13.22 -9.70 3.34
CA ASN A 58 -13.13 -9.48 4.79
C ASN A 58 -12.48 -10.66 5.54
N SER A 59 -11.85 -11.57 4.84
CA SER A 59 -11.24 -12.76 5.44
C SER A 59 -10.06 -13.29 4.62
N GLY A 60 -9.18 -14.02 5.28
CA GLY A 60 -8.06 -14.71 4.67
C GLY A 60 -7.11 -13.78 3.92
N ASP A 61 -6.55 -14.25 2.83
CA ASP A 61 -5.56 -13.54 2.02
C ASP A 61 -6.09 -12.29 1.31
N ASN A 62 -7.42 -12.21 1.14
CA ASN A 62 -8.05 -11.02 0.54
C ASN A 62 -7.70 -9.74 1.28
N LEU A 63 -7.43 -9.82 2.58
CA LEU A 63 -7.05 -8.69 3.41
C LEU A 63 -5.67 -8.13 3.04
N LEU A 64 -4.76 -8.99 2.54
CA LEU A 64 -3.37 -8.63 2.21
C LEU A 64 -3.22 -7.94 0.84
N PHE A 65 -4.18 -8.13 -0.07
CA PHE A 65 -4.02 -7.78 -1.49
C PHE A 65 -3.69 -6.31 -1.72
N ARG A 66 -4.32 -5.40 -0.99
CA ARG A 66 -4.05 -3.96 -1.10
C ARG A 66 -2.62 -3.60 -0.67
N GLY A 67 -2.11 -4.26 0.37
CA GLY A 67 -0.74 -4.06 0.84
C GLY A 67 0.29 -4.40 -0.24
N ILE A 68 0.04 -5.48 -1.00
CA ILE A 68 0.89 -5.86 -2.13
C ILE A 68 0.82 -4.79 -3.24
N PHE A 69 -0.38 -4.30 -3.57
CA PHE A 69 -0.54 -3.25 -4.57
C PHE A 69 0.21 -1.96 -4.18
N VAL A 70 -0.03 -1.44 -2.98
CA VAL A 70 0.55 -0.15 -2.58
C VAL A 70 2.07 -0.19 -2.48
N ARG A 71 2.65 -1.34 -2.17
CA ARG A 71 4.10 -1.54 -2.17
C ARG A 71 4.72 -1.22 -3.53
N TYR A 72 4.12 -1.70 -4.60
CA TYR A 72 4.60 -1.46 -5.96
C TYR A 72 4.13 -0.10 -6.52
N PHE A 73 3.04 0.43 -5.98
CA PHE A 73 2.52 1.74 -6.40
C PHE A 73 3.49 2.89 -6.12
N LEU A 74 4.35 2.76 -5.10
CA LEU A 74 5.39 3.73 -4.80
C LEU A 74 6.36 3.94 -5.97
N ASP A 75 6.81 2.86 -6.61
CA ASP A 75 7.76 2.93 -7.71
C ASP A 75 7.12 3.63 -8.91
N MET A 76 5.85 3.36 -9.17
CA MET A 76 5.09 4.07 -10.20
C MET A 76 4.95 5.57 -9.91
N VAL A 77 4.69 5.94 -8.65
CA VAL A 77 4.60 7.35 -8.24
C VAL A 77 5.95 8.08 -8.39
N LYS A 78 7.07 7.39 -8.16
CA LYS A 78 8.41 7.95 -8.32
C LYS A 78 8.85 8.06 -9.78
N GLN A 79 8.25 7.31 -10.69
CA GLN A 79 8.62 7.30 -12.11
C GLN A 79 8.59 8.72 -12.70
N PRO A 80 9.62 9.14 -13.47
CA PRO A 80 9.61 10.41 -14.18
C PRO A 80 8.44 10.52 -15.16
N THR A 81 7.91 11.74 -15.30
CA THR A 81 6.83 12.03 -16.27
C THR A 81 7.36 12.11 -17.70
N ASN A 82 6.54 11.68 -18.63
CA ASN A 82 6.75 11.83 -20.07
C ASN A 82 5.39 11.84 -20.80
N SER A 83 5.39 11.72 -22.13
CA SER A 83 4.15 11.71 -22.91
C SER A 83 3.21 10.56 -22.60
N LEU A 84 3.74 9.41 -22.15
CA LEU A 84 2.97 8.21 -21.79
C LEU A 84 2.51 8.21 -20.33
N TYR A 85 3.24 8.89 -19.49
CA TYR A 85 2.93 9.10 -18.07
C TYR A 85 2.93 10.61 -17.75
N PRO A 86 1.87 11.33 -18.17
CA PRO A 86 1.83 12.77 -18.04
C PRO A 86 1.65 13.21 -16.58
N GLU A 87 2.10 14.43 -16.29
CA GLU A 87 2.04 15.09 -14.97
C GLU A 87 0.65 14.98 -14.32
N LYS A 88 -0.41 15.17 -15.11
CA LYS A 88 -1.80 15.03 -14.62
C LYS A 88 -2.08 13.66 -14.03
N THR A 89 -1.59 12.60 -14.66
CA THR A 89 -1.77 11.22 -14.18
C THR A 89 -0.94 10.97 -12.93
N LYS A 90 0.31 11.41 -12.94
CA LYS A 90 1.21 11.32 -11.77
C LYS A 90 0.62 12.03 -10.57
N ASN A 91 0.15 13.26 -10.72
CA ASN A 91 -0.46 14.04 -9.66
C ASN A 91 -1.71 13.35 -9.08
N LYS A 92 -2.49 12.68 -9.94
CA LYS A 92 -3.61 11.87 -9.48
C LYS A 92 -3.17 10.67 -8.63
N PHE A 93 -2.08 10.00 -9.00
CA PHE A 93 -1.51 8.90 -8.24
C PHE A 93 -0.96 9.38 -6.89
N ILE A 94 -0.25 10.51 -6.89
CA ILE A 94 0.24 11.15 -5.65
C ILE A 94 -0.94 11.51 -4.73
N ALA A 95 -1.99 12.10 -5.28
CA ALA A 95 -3.19 12.44 -4.52
C ALA A 95 -3.84 11.19 -3.91
N ALA A 96 -3.96 10.10 -4.66
CA ALA A 96 -4.50 8.84 -4.16
C ALA A 96 -3.63 8.25 -3.03
N LEU A 97 -2.30 8.27 -3.18
CA LEU A 97 -1.37 7.83 -2.14
C LEU A 97 -1.55 8.64 -0.85
N ARG A 98 -1.54 9.96 -0.98
CA ARG A 98 -1.63 10.88 0.16
C ARG A 98 -2.99 10.79 0.86
N SER A 99 -4.07 10.89 0.11
CA SER A 99 -5.41 10.86 0.70
C SER A 99 -5.71 9.52 1.39
N CYS A 100 -5.32 8.41 0.78
CA CYS A 100 -5.51 7.10 1.38
C CYS A 100 -4.75 6.96 2.70
N SER A 101 -3.48 7.38 2.73
CA SER A 101 -2.67 7.33 3.96
C SER A 101 -3.17 8.30 5.04
N ASP A 102 -3.65 9.48 4.65
CA ASP A 102 -4.18 10.47 5.60
C ASP A 102 -5.45 9.96 6.29
N VAL A 103 -6.35 9.31 5.54
CA VAL A 103 -7.54 8.66 6.11
C VAL A 103 -7.15 7.54 7.06
N LEU A 104 -6.25 6.65 6.64
CA LEU A 104 -5.78 5.55 7.49
C LEU A 104 -5.13 6.06 8.78
N TRP A 105 -4.27 7.07 8.68
CA TRP A 105 -3.64 7.67 9.83
C TRP A 105 -4.64 8.28 10.80
N THR A 106 -5.64 9.00 10.28
CA THR A 106 -6.69 9.63 11.08
C THR A 106 -7.56 8.61 11.79
N LEU A 107 -7.92 7.52 11.11
CA LEU A 107 -8.81 6.49 11.66
C LEU A 107 -8.08 5.51 12.60
N ALA A 108 -6.76 5.37 12.48
CA ALA A 108 -5.96 4.41 13.26
C ALA A 108 -5.72 4.80 14.72
N HIS A 109 -6.19 5.95 15.19
CA HIS A 109 -5.82 6.56 16.47
C HIS A 109 -6.86 6.52 17.59
N PRO A 110 -7.77 5.57 17.69
CA PRO A 110 -8.59 5.52 18.87
C PRO A 110 -7.71 5.16 20.08
N GLU A 111 -7.62 6.08 21.03
CA GLU A 111 -6.98 5.86 22.33
C GLU A 111 -5.47 5.48 22.32
N GLY A 112 -4.72 5.92 21.31
CA GLY A 112 -3.27 5.75 21.27
C GLY A 112 -2.77 4.39 20.75
N TYR A 113 -3.63 3.59 20.17
CA TYR A 113 -3.26 2.38 19.44
C TYR A 113 -3.22 2.68 17.93
N TYR A 114 -2.22 2.15 17.23
CA TYR A 114 -2.08 2.27 15.78
C TYR A 114 -2.50 0.96 15.15
N VAL A 115 -3.80 0.79 14.92
CA VAL A 115 -4.39 -0.42 14.34
C VAL A 115 -5.35 -0.06 13.22
N TRP A 116 -5.48 -0.94 12.25
CA TRP A 116 -6.29 -0.72 11.06
C TRP A 116 -7.29 -1.84 10.84
N GLU A 117 -8.51 -1.44 10.50
CA GLU A 117 -9.53 -2.37 10.04
C GLU A 117 -9.24 -2.87 8.61
N TYR A 118 -9.86 -4.02 8.27
CA TYR A 118 -9.84 -4.48 6.88
C TYR A 118 -10.55 -3.50 5.94
N ASP A 119 -11.52 -2.77 6.43
CA ASP A 119 -12.18 -1.68 5.72
C ASP A 119 -11.49 -0.36 6.07
N TRP A 120 -10.65 0.12 5.17
CA TRP A 120 -9.85 1.31 5.38
C TRP A 120 -10.65 2.61 5.50
N ALA A 121 -11.95 2.56 5.21
CA ALA A 121 -12.88 3.67 5.41
C ALA A 121 -13.49 3.69 6.83
N LYS A 122 -13.12 2.75 7.70
CA LYS A 122 -13.66 2.64 9.06
C LYS A 122 -12.57 2.70 10.12
N ALA A 123 -12.92 3.37 11.23
CA ALA A 123 -12.12 3.26 12.43
C ALA A 123 -12.24 1.85 13.03
N PRO A 124 -11.16 1.31 13.59
CA PRO A 124 -11.21 0.03 14.29
C PRO A 124 -12.17 0.12 15.50
N THR A 125 -12.97 -0.92 15.68
CA THR A 125 -13.85 -1.05 16.82
C THR A 125 -13.20 -1.91 17.88
N PHE A 126 -13.11 -1.37 19.08
CA PHE A 126 -12.60 -2.11 20.23
C PHE A 126 -13.77 -2.71 21.00
N GLY A 127 -13.78 -4.01 21.19
CA GLY A 127 -14.69 -4.68 22.10
C GLY A 127 -14.46 -4.26 23.57
N ASN A 128 -15.35 -4.67 24.46
CA ASN A 128 -15.21 -4.38 25.89
C ASN A 128 -13.91 -5.00 26.43
N ARG A 129 -13.01 -4.15 26.95
CA ARG A 129 -11.69 -4.56 27.46
C ARG A 129 -11.76 -5.51 28.65
N ASP A 130 -12.87 -5.52 29.37
CA ASP A 130 -13.07 -6.36 30.57
C ASP A 130 -13.49 -7.78 30.21
N ASN A 131 -13.92 -8.03 28.97
CA ASN A 131 -14.27 -9.35 28.48
C ASN A 131 -13.17 -9.89 27.54
N ARG A 132 -12.53 -10.98 27.93
CA ARG A 132 -11.44 -11.61 27.16
C ARG A 132 -11.89 -12.06 25.75
N GLU A 133 -13.17 -12.35 25.58
CA GLU A 133 -13.76 -12.79 24.31
C GLU A 133 -14.05 -11.61 23.35
N ASP A 134 -14.24 -10.40 23.91
CA ASP A 134 -14.49 -9.16 23.15
C ASP A 134 -13.20 -8.38 22.84
N ARG A 135 -12.06 -8.97 23.12
CA ARG A 135 -10.78 -8.32 22.77
C ARG A 135 -10.69 -8.18 21.27
N LEU A 136 -10.16 -7.03 20.87
CA LEU A 136 -9.82 -6.69 19.51
C LEU A 136 -9.30 -7.89 18.72
N THR A 137 -10.08 -8.44 17.82
CA THR A 137 -9.67 -9.48 16.88
C THR A 137 -9.28 -8.85 15.55
N ILE A 138 -8.37 -7.86 15.61
CA ILE A 138 -7.76 -7.39 14.37
C ILE A 138 -6.80 -8.49 13.92
N SER A 139 -7.06 -9.02 12.75
CA SER A 139 -6.17 -10.04 12.20
C SER A 139 -4.89 -9.37 11.70
N LEU A 140 -3.77 -10.05 11.85
CA LEU A 140 -2.49 -9.60 11.29
C LEU A 140 -2.61 -9.29 9.78
N ASN A 141 -3.46 -10.01 9.07
CA ASN A 141 -3.71 -9.79 7.65
C ASN A 141 -4.40 -8.44 7.36
N ALA A 142 -5.13 -7.85 8.31
CA ALA A 142 -5.69 -6.51 8.18
C ALA A 142 -4.66 -5.43 8.56
N GLU A 143 -3.83 -5.70 9.58
CA GLU A 143 -2.80 -4.78 10.07
C GLU A 143 -1.69 -4.53 9.06
N VAL A 144 -1.15 -5.59 8.45
CA VAL A 144 0.01 -5.50 7.55
C VAL A 144 -0.23 -4.54 6.39
N PRO A 145 -1.37 -4.56 5.67
CA PRO A 145 -1.61 -3.62 4.58
C PRO A 145 -1.73 -2.16 5.05
N GLY A 146 -2.34 -1.92 6.21
CA GLY A 146 -2.44 -0.59 6.80
C GLY A 146 -1.05 -0.02 7.15
N ALA A 147 -0.27 -0.79 7.88
CA ALA A 147 1.12 -0.44 8.21
C ALA A 147 1.96 -0.22 6.94
N THR A 148 1.81 -1.09 5.93
CA THR A 148 2.49 -0.94 4.63
C THR A 148 2.14 0.38 3.97
N MET A 149 0.87 0.79 3.98
CA MET A 149 0.44 2.06 3.38
C MET A 149 1.07 3.26 4.07
N ILE A 150 1.16 3.26 5.39
CA ILE A 150 1.79 4.33 6.16
C ILE A 150 3.30 4.37 5.91
N GLU A 151 3.97 3.23 5.87
CA GLU A 151 5.39 3.15 5.51
C GLU A 151 5.66 3.68 4.10
N ILE A 152 4.86 3.28 3.13
CA ILE A 152 4.98 3.74 1.74
C ILE A 152 4.80 5.26 1.63
N ARG A 153 3.88 5.84 2.40
CA ARG A 153 3.73 7.28 2.48
C ARG A 153 4.98 7.93 3.06
N ALA A 154 5.53 7.44 4.15
CA ALA A 154 6.76 7.97 4.73
C ALA A 154 7.92 7.93 3.74
N ARG A 155 8.13 6.81 3.08
CA ARG A 155 9.16 6.66 2.02
C ARG A 155 8.97 7.62 0.86
N TYR A 156 7.72 7.89 0.46
CA TYR A 156 7.43 8.86 -0.57
C TYR A 156 7.82 10.27 -0.14
N GLU A 157 7.43 10.69 1.06
CA GLU A 157 7.76 12.04 1.56
C GLU A 157 9.27 12.22 1.78
N ASP A 158 9.99 11.21 2.25
CA ASP A 158 11.44 11.23 2.35
C ASP A 158 12.09 11.38 0.97
N TRP A 159 11.60 10.67 -0.03
CA TRP A 159 12.08 10.81 -1.40
C TRP A 159 11.82 12.23 -1.96
N VAL A 160 10.64 12.81 -1.73
CA VAL A 160 10.33 14.19 -2.14
C VAL A 160 11.25 15.21 -1.48
N GLN A 161 11.64 14.97 -0.22
CA GLN A 161 12.55 15.84 0.53
C GLN A 161 14.03 15.61 0.20
N GLY A 162 14.35 14.69 -0.71
CA GLY A 162 15.74 14.33 -1.04
C GLY A 162 16.47 13.69 0.12
N LYS A 163 15.78 13.25 1.15
CA LYS A 163 16.38 12.46 2.21
C LYS A 163 16.80 11.12 1.60
N ALA A 164 18.10 10.80 1.71
CA ALA A 164 18.56 9.47 1.39
C ALA A 164 17.70 8.51 2.22
N THR A 165 16.97 7.63 1.57
CA THR A 165 16.52 6.43 2.24
C THR A 165 17.79 5.66 2.53
N GLU A 166 18.40 5.92 3.69
CA GLU A 166 19.36 4.99 4.22
C GLU A 166 18.65 3.65 4.13
N LYS A 167 19.22 2.73 3.33
CA LYS A 167 18.88 1.33 3.52
C LYS A 167 19.12 1.17 5.01
N ALA A 168 18.05 1.10 5.78
CA ALA A 168 18.18 0.79 7.17
C ALA A 168 19.08 -0.43 7.15
N ASN A 169 20.31 -0.29 7.65
CA ASN A 169 21.14 -1.42 7.92
C ASN A 169 20.39 -2.16 9.01
N TRP A 170 19.33 -2.86 8.57
CA TRP A 170 18.62 -3.77 9.42
C TRP A 170 19.62 -4.87 9.74
N VAL A 171 20.40 -4.59 10.77
CA VAL A 171 21.10 -5.64 11.51
C VAL A 171 19.96 -6.39 12.17
N GLY A 172 19.52 -7.47 11.51
CA GLY A 172 18.53 -8.35 12.10
C GLY A 172 18.92 -8.69 13.53
N PRO A 173 17.99 -8.96 14.43
CA PRO A 173 18.35 -9.43 15.76
C PRO A 173 19.33 -10.56 15.57
N ASP A 174 20.45 -10.47 16.28
CA ASP A 174 21.50 -11.50 16.26
C ASP A 174 20.88 -12.78 16.86
N PHE A 175 20.22 -13.57 16.03
CA PHE A 175 19.68 -14.88 16.41
C PHE A 175 20.82 -15.85 16.62
N GLY A 176 21.62 -15.57 17.66
CA GLY A 176 22.48 -16.53 18.26
C GLY A 176 23.85 -16.67 17.61
N LYS A 177 24.74 -15.75 17.87
CA LYS A 177 26.05 -16.19 18.27
C LYS A 177 25.88 -16.85 19.63
N LYS A 178 25.87 -18.19 19.67
CA LYS A 178 26.17 -18.89 20.91
C LYS A 178 27.47 -18.28 21.44
N ALA A 179 27.44 -17.77 22.67
CA ALA A 179 28.65 -17.43 23.36
C ALA A 179 29.55 -18.69 23.27
N GLU A 180 30.65 -18.57 22.55
CA GLU A 180 31.70 -19.59 22.63
C GLU A 180 32.29 -19.44 24.03
N GLU A 181 32.00 -20.42 24.89
CA GLU A 181 32.71 -20.65 26.13
C GLU A 181 34.16 -21.09 25.88
#